data_bb494d16e2c575754ad87635a3964ed3
#
_entry.id   bb494d16e2c575754ad87635a3964ed3
#
_cell.length_a   1.000
_cell.length_b   1.000
_cell.length_c   1.000
_cell.angle_alpha   90.00
_cell.angle_beta   90.00
_cell.angle_gamma   90.00
#
_symmetry.space_group_name_H-M   'P 1'
#
loop_
_entity.id
_entity.type
_entity.pdbx_description
1 polymer ?
#
loop_
_entity_poly.entity_id
_entity_poly.type
_entity_poly.pdbx_seq_one_letter_code
_entity_poly.pdbx_strand_id
1 'polypeptide(L)'
;MKNNLRKTCVCISALCMVGAVWPVAMQEKDAVSVSAVRKPEARASFSATGERLGRGAVAVRLSPDTVMVSWRYLSSDPVRTVFNVYRDGLLVTPKPVAVSTQFYDYNPSRGKSVYEVRPMIDGREKTSSGGKWTLPADAPCGYVNIPLQQPEPQTMPDGEACTYT
;
A
#
# COMPACT_ATOMS: atom_id res chain seq x y z
N MET A 1 -45.71 -33.91 6.17
CA MET A 1 -45.45 -35.07 7.07
C MET A 1 -44.27 -34.72 7.97
N LYS A 2 -44.54 -34.71 9.30
CA LYS A 2 -43.64 -34.29 10.36
C LYS A 2 -42.66 -35.43 10.66
N ASN A 3 -41.38 -35.15 10.95
CA ASN A 3 -40.59 -35.99 11.82
C ASN A 3 -39.61 -35.16 12.65
N ASN A 4 -39.99 -35.02 13.89
CA ASN A 4 -39.15 -34.60 15.00
C ASN A 4 -38.26 -35.79 15.42
N LEU A 5 -36.97 -35.57 15.54
CA LEU A 5 -36.09 -36.49 16.27
C LEU A 5 -35.53 -35.76 17.50
N ARG A 6 -36.10 -36.09 18.62
CA ARG A 6 -35.61 -35.75 19.98
C ARG A 6 -34.36 -36.58 20.25
N LYS A 7 -33.26 -35.96 20.62
CA LYS A 7 -32.13 -36.69 21.23
C LYS A 7 -32.18 -36.55 22.73
N THR A 8 -32.37 -37.70 23.33
CA THR A 8 -32.44 -37.97 24.74
C THR A 8 -31.09 -37.80 25.43
N CYS A 9 -31.06 -37.02 26.50
CA CYS A 9 -29.90 -36.86 27.37
C CYS A 9 -29.92 -38.00 28.40
N VAL A 10 -28.87 -38.82 28.43
CA VAL A 10 -28.67 -39.88 29.42
C VAL A 10 -27.73 -39.34 30.48
N CYS A 11 -28.27 -39.10 31.68
CA CYS A 11 -27.50 -38.89 32.87
C CYS A 11 -26.98 -40.23 33.42
N ILE A 12 -25.69 -40.37 33.56
CA ILE A 12 -25.07 -41.45 34.32
C ILE A 12 -24.51 -40.86 35.60
N SER A 13 -25.19 -41.25 36.69
CA SER A 13 -24.73 -41.02 38.06
C SER A 13 -23.75 -42.13 38.44
N ALA A 14 -22.59 -41.79 38.95
CA ALA A 14 -21.70 -42.72 39.66
C ALA A 14 -20.96 -41.96 40.78
N LEU A 15 -21.40 -42.11 41.92
CA LEU A 15 -20.94 -42.76 43.17
C LEU A 15 -19.61 -42.24 43.73
N CYS A 16 -19.74 -41.68 44.94
CA CYS A 16 -18.73 -41.23 45.90
C CYS A 16 -17.54 -42.17 46.08
N MET A 17 -16.33 -41.54 46.16
CA MET A 17 -15.25 -42.00 47.02
C MET A 17 -14.68 -40.83 47.79
N VAL A 18 -14.76 -40.95 49.12
CA VAL A 18 -14.21 -40.04 50.10
C VAL A 18 -12.68 -40.20 50.06
N GLY A 19 -11.99 -39.19 49.65
CA GLY A 19 -10.53 -39.08 49.78
C GLY A 19 -10.21 -37.72 50.44
N ALA A 20 -9.70 -37.75 51.63
CA ALA A 20 -9.26 -36.58 52.36
C ALA A 20 -8.11 -35.92 51.61
N VAL A 21 -8.33 -34.75 51.06
CA VAL A 21 -7.30 -33.92 50.48
C VAL A 21 -7.03 -32.74 51.41
N TRP A 22 -5.80 -32.70 51.87
CA TRP A 22 -5.27 -31.58 52.66
C TRP A 22 -5.36 -30.28 51.88
N PRO A 23 -5.63 -29.15 52.49
CA PRO A 23 -5.56 -27.87 51.80
C PRO A 23 -4.10 -27.51 51.62
N VAL A 24 -3.59 -27.70 50.42
CA VAL A 24 -2.38 -27.00 49.99
C VAL A 24 -2.78 -25.54 49.81
N ALA A 25 -2.28 -24.72 50.73
CA ALA A 25 -2.34 -23.28 50.59
C ALA A 25 -1.62 -22.90 49.26
N MET A 26 -2.38 -22.69 48.20
CA MET A 26 -1.91 -22.00 47.03
C MET A 26 -1.60 -20.57 47.43
N GLN A 27 -0.34 -20.31 47.60
CA GLN A 27 0.23 -18.98 47.71
C GLN A 27 -0.11 -18.25 46.40
N GLU A 28 -0.96 -17.29 46.52
CA GLU A 28 -1.36 -16.36 45.48
C GLU A 28 -0.10 -15.63 45.06
N LYS A 29 0.53 -16.13 43.99
CA LYS A 29 1.65 -15.43 43.34
C LYS A 29 1.08 -14.21 42.67
N ASP A 30 1.61 -13.10 43.12
CA ASP A 30 1.45 -11.75 42.63
C ASP A 30 0.93 -11.69 41.18
N ALA A 31 -0.31 -11.27 41.06
CA ALA A 31 -0.84 -10.81 39.80
C ALA A 31 0.05 -9.62 39.34
N VAL A 32 1.00 -9.91 38.48
CA VAL A 32 1.70 -8.88 37.73
C VAL A 32 0.63 -8.07 37.02
N SER A 33 0.35 -6.89 37.56
CA SER A 33 -0.51 -5.93 36.92
C SER A 33 0.13 -5.63 35.58
N VAL A 34 -0.46 -6.19 34.53
CA VAL A 34 -0.15 -5.80 33.16
C VAL A 34 -0.55 -4.34 33.07
N SER A 35 0.45 -3.49 33.31
CA SER A 35 0.35 -2.05 33.16
C SER A 35 -0.32 -1.77 31.84
N ALA A 36 -1.42 -1.03 31.93
CA ALA A 36 -2.24 -0.62 30.81
C ALA A 36 -1.39 -0.41 29.57
N VAL A 37 -1.65 -1.19 28.52
CA VAL A 37 -1.15 -0.94 27.19
C VAL A 37 -1.47 0.53 26.91
N ARG A 38 -0.45 1.37 26.95
CA ARG A 38 -0.61 2.78 26.62
C ARG A 38 -1.27 2.81 25.25
N LYS A 39 -2.51 3.27 25.23
CA LYS A 39 -3.20 3.66 24.01
C LYS A 39 -2.17 4.48 23.23
N PRO A 40 -1.83 4.11 21.98
CA PRO A 40 -0.90 4.89 21.21
C PRO A 40 -1.42 6.32 21.19
N GLU A 41 -0.68 7.21 21.81
CA GLU A 41 -0.96 8.65 21.75
C GLU A 41 -1.14 8.97 20.28
N ALA A 42 -2.25 9.60 19.94
CA ALA A 42 -2.52 10.06 18.59
C ALA A 42 -1.25 10.77 18.13
N ARG A 43 -0.53 10.18 17.16
CA ARG A 43 0.63 10.81 16.55
C ARG A 43 0.21 12.22 16.24
N ALA A 44 0.87 13.20 16.89
CA ALA A 44 0.70 14.59 16.56
C ALA A 44 0.67 14.66 15.03
N SER A 45 -0.42 15.18 14.48
CA SER A 45 -0.53 15.36 13.05
C SER A 45 0.59 16.30 12.65
N PHE A 46 1.69 15.72 12.18
CA PHE A 46 2.76 16.50 11.60
C PHE A 46 2.15 17.14 10.35
N SER A 47 1.69 18.36 10.49
CA SER A 47 1.33 19.20 9.36
C SER A 47 2.65 19.55 8.67
N ALA A 48 3.18 18.58 7.95
CA ALA A 48 4.26 18.86 7.03
C ALA A 48 3.67 19.82 6.00
N THR A 49 4.15 21.05 5.99
CA THR A 49 4.08 21.95 4.85
C THR A 49 4.93 21.34 3.73
N GLY A 50 4.59 20.10 3.37
CA GLY A 50 5.23 19.38 2.30
C GLY A 50 4.63 19.80 0.97
N GLU A 51 5.46 19.84 -0.05
CA GLU A 51 5.01 19.99 -1.42
C GLU A 51 3.86 19.02 -1.70
N ARG A 52 2.85 19.46 -2.42
CA ARG A 52 1.76 18.60 -2.88
C ARG A 52 2.29 17.69 -3.99
N LEU A 53 2.99 16.65 -3.60
CA LEU A 53 3.49 15.67 -4.54
C LEU A 53 2.31 14.88 -5.10
N GLY A 54 2.23 14.80 -6.43
CA GLY A 54 1.26 13.96 -7.11
C GLY A 54 1.59 12.46 -6.96
N ARG A 55 0.79 11.61 -7.58
CA ARG A 55 0.95 10.14 -7.58
C ARG A 55 2.33 9.69 -8.10
N GLY A 56 3.02 10.52 -8.91
CA GLY A 56 4.35 10.23 -9.43
C GLY A 56 4.40 8.93 -10.22
N ALA A 57 3.38 8.69 -11.06
CA ALA A 57 3.40 7.53 -11.93
C ALA A 57 4.54 7.64 -12.94
N VAL A 58 5.29 6.54 -13.13
CA VAL A 58 6.37 6.42 -14.09
C VAL A 58 6.25 5.06 -14.76
N ALA A 59 6.42 5.01 -16.08
CA ALA A 59 6.51 3.77 -16.84
C ALA A 59 7.91 3.64 -17.45
N VAL A 60 8.55 2.49 -17.23
CA VAL A 60 9.89 2.17 -17.71
C VAL A 60 9.80 0.92 -18.58
N ARG A 61 10.33 1.00 -19.80
CA ARG A 61 10.47 -0.18 -20.66
C ARG A 61 11.61 -1.03 -20.15
N LEU A 62 11.32 -2.24 -19.68
CA LEU A 62 12.34 -3.18 -19.22
C LEU A 62 12.88 -4.04 -20.36
N SER A 63 12.02 -4.40 -21.31
CA SER A 63 12.32 -5.16 -22.51
C SER A 63 11.37 -4.75 -23.63
N PRO A 64 11.57 -5.20 -24.87
CA PRO A 64 10.63 -4.95 -25.96
C PRO A 64 9.18 -5.36 -25.62
N ASP A 65 9.01 -6.36 -24.76
CA ASP A 65 7.73 -6.98 -24.46
C ASP A 65 7.29 -6.76 -22.99
N THR A 66 8.00 -5.89 -22.24
CA THR A 66 7.67 -5.64 -20.83
C THR A 66 7.85 -4.18 -20.46
N VAL A 67 6.83 -3.60 -19.89
CA VAL A 67 6.87 -2.26 -19.27
C VAL A 67 6.51 -2.37 -17.80
N MET A 68 7.33 -1.82 -16.93
CA MET A 68 7.04 -1.65 -15.52
C MET A 68 6.42 -0.27 -15.30
N VAL A 69 5.27 -0.23 -14.66
CA VAL A 69 4.61 0.99 -14.20
C VAL A 69 4.71 1.06 -12.70
N SER A 70 5.22 2.15 -12.15
CA SER A 70 5.31 2.38 -10.71
C SER A 70 4.68 3.70 -10.32
N TRP A 71 4.25 3.81 -9.06
CA TRP A 71 3.60 5.01 -8.53
C TRP A 71 3.80 5.12 -7.03
N ARG A 72 3.32 6.21 -6.43
CA ARG A 72 3.37 6.42 -4.98
C ARG A 72 2.04 6.12 -4.33
N TYR A 73 2.09 5.53 -3.15
CA TYR A 73 1.00 5.54 -2.20
C TYR A 73 1.04 6.88 -1.45
N LEU A 74 -0.04 7.65 -1.50
CA LEU A 74 -0.09 8.98 -0.87
C LEU A 74 -0.53 8.86 0.59
N SER A 75 -0.05 9.76 1.43
CA SER A 75 -0.48 9.81 2.85
C SER A 75 -1.98 10.08 3.03
N SER A 76 -2.62 10.65 2.00
CA SER A 76 -4.06 10.87 1.95
C SER A 76 -4.87 9.65 1.49
N ASP A 77 -4.21 8.59 1.02
CA ASP A 77 -4.90 7.37 0.59
C ASP A 77 -5.37 6.56 1.81
N PRO A 78 -6.62 6.10 1.85
CA PRO A 78 -7.07 5.13 2.84
C PRO A 78 -6.25 3.84 2.79
N VAL A 79 -6.07 3.17 3.94
CA VAL A 79 -5.23 1.96 4.10
C VAL A 79 -5.58 0.82 3.11
N ARG A 80 -6.81 0.77 2.61
CA ARG A 80 -7.29 -0.27 1.68
C ARG A 80 -7.41 0.22 0.24
N THR A 81 -6.72 1.32 -0.11
CA THR A 81 -6.71 1.79 -1.49
C THR A 81 -6.03 0.76 -2.38
N VAL A 82 -6.67 0.41 -3.47
CA VAL A 82 -6.15 -0.43 -4.55
C VAL A 82 -6.05 0.38 -5.83
N PHE A 83 -5.36 -0.12 -6.84
CA PHE A 83 -5.06 0.67 -8.02
C PHE A 83 -5.41 -0.09 -9.31
N ASN A 84 -6.00 0.63 -10.24
CA ASN A 84 -6.14 0.20 -11.62
C ASN A 84 -5.13 0.92 -12.49
N VAL A 85 -4.54 0.18 -13.43
CA VAL A 85 -3.61 0.73 -14.43
C VAL A 85 -4.26 0.66 -15.79
N TYR A 86 -4.21 1.76 -16.50
CA TYR A 86 -4.70 1.91 -17.86
C TYR A 86 -3.54 2.20 -18.80
N ARG A 87 -3.62 1.67 -20.01
CA ARG A 87 -2.76 2.03 -21.13
C ARG A 87 -3.64 2.54 -22.28
N ASP A 88 -3.37 3.75 -22.71
CA ASP A 88 -4.11 4.41 -23.80
C ASP A 88 -5.65 4.37 -23.59
N GLY A 89 -6.08 4.51 -22.33
CA GLY A 89 -7.47 4.46 -21.90
C GLY A 89 -8.04 3.05 -21.69
N LEU A 90 -7.31 1.98 -22.02
CA LEU A 90 -7.72 0.59 -21.80
C LEU A 90 -7.20 0.07 -20.47
N LEU A 91 -8.05 -0.58 -19.67
CA LEU A 91 -7.67 -1.23 -18.42
C LEU A 91 -6.75 -2.42 -18.72
N VAL A 92 -5.52 -2.39 -18.17
CA VAL A 92 -4.52 -3.46 -18.37
C VAL A 92 -4.34 -4.34 -17.14
N THR A 93 -4.82 -3.93 -15.98
CA THR A 93 -4.81 -4.76 -14.76
C THR A 93 -6.00 -5.71 -14.76
N PRO A 94 -5.80 -7.05 -14.74
CA PRO A 94 -6.89 -8.01 -14.67
C PRO A 94 -7.63 -7.98 -13.33
N LYS A 95 -6.95 -7.53 -12.28
CA LYS A 95 -7.48 -7.25 -10.93
C LYS A 95 -6.80 -6.01 -10.39
N PRO A 96 -7.47 -5.20 -9.55
CA PRO A 96 -6.85 -4.06 -8.92
C PRO A 96 -5.62 -4.46 -8.10
N VAL A 97 -4.56 -3.69 -8.23
CA VAL A 97 -3.29 -3.92 -7.51
C VAL A 97 -3.46 -3.45 -6.06
N ALA A 98 -3.31 -4.38 -5.10
CA ALA A 98 -3.55 -4.11 -3.68
C ALA A 98 -2.28 -4.15 -2.82
N VAL A 99 -1.27 -4.93 -3.20
CA VAL A 99 -0.13 -5.26 -2.34
C VAL A 99 1.12 -4.45 -2.68
N SER A 100 1.19 -3.91 -3.90
CA SER A 100 2.35 -3.18 -4.38
C SER A 100 1.95 -1.87 -5.04
N THR A 101 2.92 -1.01 -5.29
CA THR A 101 2.78 0.21 -6.09
C THR A 101 3.49 0.07 -7.42
N GLN A 102 3.46 -1.14 -7.98
CA GLN A 102 4.03 -1.44 -9.28
C GLN A 102 3.19 -2.48 -10.02
N PHE A 103 3.21 -2.41 -11.34
CA PHE A 103 2.54 -3.33 -12.25
C PHE A 103 3.43 -3.61 -13.46
N TYR A 104 3.43 -4.84 -13.94
CA TYR A 104 4.15 -5.23 -15.15
C TYR A 104 3.15 -5.48 -16.27
N ASP A 105 3.27 -4.70 -17.33
CA ASP A 105 2.55 -4.92 -18.58
C ASP A 105 3.43 -5.78 -19.50
N TYR A 106 3.01 -7.03 -19.71
CA TYR A 106 3.75 -8.02 -20.52
C TYR A 106 3.37 -8.00 -22.00
N ASN A 107 2.49 -7.11 -22.40
CA ASN A 107 2.12 -6.96 -23.81
C ASN A 107 1.94 -5.48 -24.15
N PRO A 108 2.99 -4.66 -23.95
CA PRO A 108 2.93 -3.23 -24.22
C PRO A 108 2.85 -2.95 -25.72
N SER A 109 2.29 -1.80 -26.07
CA SER A 109 2.45 -1.25 -27.41
C SER A 109 3.93 -0.93 -27.68
N ARG A 110 4.39 -1.15 -28.91
CA ARG A 110 5.74 -0.74 -29.35
C ARG A 110 5.83 0.75 -29.66
N GLY A 111 4.70 1.42 -29.84
CA GLY A 111 4.61 2.85 -30.06
C GLY A 111 4.61 3.66 -28.76
N LYS A 112 4.36 4.96 -28.92
CA LYS A 112 4.08 5.85 -27.79
C LYS A 112 2.83 5.34 -27.05
N SER A 113 2.89 5.26 -25.72
CA SER A 113 1.77 4.85 -24.87
C SER A 113 1.61 5.78 -23.69
N VAL A 114 0.37 5.99 -23.28
CA VAL A 114 0.04 6.75 -22.07
C VAL A 114 -0.45 5.79 -21.00
N TYR A 115 0.34 5.64 -19.95
CA TYR A 115 -0.05 4.90 -18.75
C TYR A 115 -0.73 5.82 -17.76
N GLU A 116 -1.85 5.37 -17.20
CA GLU A 116 -2.59 6.09 -16.17
C GLU A 116 -2.87 5.15 -15.00
N VAL A 117 -2.54 5.59 -13.78
CA VAL A 117 -2.83 4.86 -12.54
C VAL A 117 -3.97 5.56 -11.84
N ARG A 118 -5.04 4.83 -11.53
CA ARG A 118 -6.21 5.34 -10.83
C ARG A 118 -6.40 4.62 -9.51
N PRO A 119 -6.41 5.34 -8.38
CA PRO A 119 -6.77 4.73 -7.10
C PRO A 119 -8.25 4.37 -7.08
N MET A 120 -8.54 3.23 -6.49
CA MET A 120 -9.90 2.77 -6.22
C MET A 120 -10.11 2.72 -4.71
N ILE A 121 -11.09 3.46 -4.23
CA ILE A 121 -11.44 3.60 -2.82
C ILE A 121 -12.90 3.18 -2.69
N ASP A 122 -13.18 2.22 -1.81
CA ASP A 122 -14.53 1.68 -1.59
C ASP A 122 -15.22 1.26 -2.90
N GLY A 123 -14.47 0.60 -3.78
CA GLY A 123 -14.96 0.12 -5.06
C GLY A 123 -15.19 1.19 -6.13
N ARG A 124 -14.78 2.44 -5.89
CA ARG A 124 -14.94 3.56 -6.84
C ARG A 124 -13.58 4.14 -7.23
N GLU A 125 -13.37 4.32 -8.52
CA GLU A 125 -12.17 4.99 -9.02
C GLU A 125 -12.20 6.50 -8.75
N LYS A 126 -11.02 7.04 -8.41
CA LYS A 126 -10.77 8.47 -8.20
C LYS A 126 -9.77 8.98 -9.23
N THR A 127 -10.25 9.58 -10.29
CA THR A 127 -9.39 10.13 -11.36
C THR A 127 -8.61 11.37 -10.90
N SER A 128 -9.15 12.16 -9.99
CA SER A 128 -8.53 13.40 -9.49
C SER A 128 -7.23 13.19 -8.73
N SER A 129 -7.00 11.99 -8.16
CA SER A 129 -5.78 11.62 -7.44
C SER A 129 -4.95 10.56 -8.18
N GLY A 130 -5.20 10.38 -9.47
CA GLY A 130 -4.44 9.51 -10.34
C GLY A 130 -3.09 10.07 -10.75
N GLY A 131 -2.29 9.26 -11.43
CA GLY A 131 -1.03 9.64 -12.05
C GLY A 131 -0.99 9.22 -13.50
N LYS A 132 -0.34 10.04 -14.33
CA LYS A 132 -0.14 9.73 -15.75
C LYS A 132 1.32 9.82 -16.13
N TRP A 133 1.73 8.95 -17.07
CA TRP A 133 3.04 8.96 -17.67
C TRP A 133 2.94 8.65 -19.15
N THR A 134 3.64 9.43 -19.95
CA THR A 134 3.77 9.16 -21.39
C THR A 134 5.08 8.44 -21.63
N LEU A 135 5.01 7.19 -22.07
CA LEU A 135 6.15 6.40 -22.50
C LEU A 135 6.40 6.68 -24.00
N PRO A 136 7.54 7.26 -24.38
CA PRO A 136 7.87 7.49 -25.78
C PRO A 136 8.02 6.17 -26.56
N ALA A 137 7.86 6.21 -27.87
CA ALA A 137 8.05 5.04 -28.73
C ALA A 137 9.51 4.55 -28.71
N ASP A 138 10.45 5.48 -28.64
CA ASP A 138 11.91 5.28 -28.60
C ASP A 138 12.47 5.18 -27.18
N ALA A 139 11.61 4.98 -26.18
CA ALA A 139 12.04 4.86 -24.79
C ALA A 139 13.10 3.75 -24.65
N PRO A 140 14.26 4.06 -24.04
CA PRO A 140 15.31 3.06 -23.81
C PRO A 140 14.85 1.98 -22.85
N CYS A 141 15.49 0.80 -22.92
CA CYS A 141 15.23 -0.28 -21.99
C CYS A 141 16.05 -0.08 -20.70
N GLY A 142 15.39 -0.25 -19.56
CA GLY A 142 16.01 -0.27 -18.23
C GLY A 142 16.12 1.10 -17.54
N TYR A 143 15.91 2.20 -18.22
CA TYR A 143 16.04 3.53 -17.61
C TYR A 143 15.12 4.58 -18.25
N VAL A 144 15.02 5.72 -17.60
CA VAL A 144 14.29 6.90 -18.09
C VAL A 144 15.28 8.06 -18.20
N ASN A 145 15.35 8.71 -19.36
CA ASN A 145 16.07 9.94 -19.52
C ASN A 145 15.26 11.11 -18.96
N ILE A 146 15.82 11.81 -17.99
CA ILE A 146 15.26 13.04 -17.46
C ILE A 146 16.19 14.17 -17.87
N PRO A 147 15.83 15.01 -18.86
CA PRO A 147 16.64 16.15 -19.23
C PRO A 147 16.62 17.16 -18.08
N LEU A 148 17.78 17.46 -17.55
CA LEU A 148 17.97 18.51 -16.55
C LEU A 148 18.40 19.79 -17.26
N GLN A 149 17.81 20.90 -16.86
CA GLN A 149 18.28 22.23 -17.26
C GLN A 149 19.29 22.70 -16.24
N GLN A 150 20.45 23.11 -16.73
CA GLN A 150 21.45 23.75 -15.89
C GLN A 150 20.88 25.07 -15.40
N PRO A 151 20.96 25.38 -14.08
CA PRO A 151 20.55 26.70 -13.59
C PRO A 151 21.39 27.83 -14.25
N GLU A 152 20.77 28.99 -14.41
CA GLU A 152 21.50 30.16 -14.84
C GLU A 152 22.64 30.50 -13.85
N PRO A 153 23.80 30.96 -14.35
CA PRO A 153 24.89 31.35 -13.47
C PRO A 153 24.44 32.41 -12.48
N GLN A 154 24.73 32.20 -11.21
CA GLN A 154 24.42 33.18 -10.17
C GLN A 154 25.65 34.05 -9.85
N THR A 155 25.46 35.34 -9.70
CA THR A 155 26.51 36.21 -9.23
C THR A 155 26.58 36.16 -7.71
N MET A 156 27.73 35.77 -7.20
CA MET A 156 27.99 35.74 -5.76
C MET A 156 28.10 37.15 -5.18
N PRO A 157 27.96 37.34 -3.86
CA PRO A 157 28.05 38.65 -3.23
C PRO A 157 29.40 39.38 -3.46
N ASP A 158 30.44 38.64 -3.76
CA ASP A 158 31.78 39.13 -4.12
C ASP A 158 31.91 39.57 -5.59
N GLY A 159 30.85 39.41 -6.38
CA GLY A 159 30.80 39.76 -7.80
C GLY A 159 31.27 38.64 -8.75
N GLU A 160 31.73 37.51 -8.24
CA GLU A 160 32.13 36.39 -9.10
C GLU A 160 30.92 35.59 -9.60
N ALA A 161 30.99 35.14 -10.85
CA ALA A 161 29.96 34.26 -11.41
C ALA A 161 30.20 32.78 -11.00
N CYS A 162 29.24 32.22 -10.31
CA CYS A 162 29.25 30.80 -10.00
C CYS A 162 28.67 30.00 -11.19
N THR A 163 29.54 29.28 -11.93
CA THR A 163 29.14 28.38 -12.99
C THR A 163 29.09 26.95 -12.49
N TYR A 164 27.97 26.28 -12.73
CA TYR A 164 27.84 24.84 -12.43
C TYR A 164 28.49 24.02 -13.56
N THR A 165 29.43 23.16 -13.22
CA THR A 165 30.08 22.22 -14.17
C THR A 165 29.59 20.81 -13.95
#